data_6c6760aa6a1036cf180da22bf09344fb
#
_entry.id   6c6760aa6a1036cf180da22bf09344fb
#
_cell.length_a   1.000
_cell.length_b   1.000
_cell.length_c   1.000
_cell.angle_alpha   90.00
_cell.angle_beta   90.00
_cell.angle_gamma   90.00
#
_symmetry.space_group_name_H-M   'P 1'
#
loop_
_entity.id
_entity.type
_entity.pdbx_description
1 polymer ?
#
loop_
_entity_poly.entity_id
_entity_poly.type
_entity_poly.pdbx_seq_one_letter_code
_entity_poly.pdbx_strand_id
1 'polypeptide(L)' 'MSVTITVNGKAMEIEPGLTIDGLLTLLNVKREYTAVAVNRDVARKADYATVKLSEGDKVEIVRPMGGGA' A
#
# COMPACT_ATOMS: atom_id res chain seq x y z
N MET A 1 12.88 9.09 12.06
CA MET A 1 12.18 7.92 12.60
C MET A 1 11.47 7.19 11.47
N SER A 2 11.31 5.90 11.60
CA SER A 2 10.63 5.12 10.57
C SER A 2 9.60 4.21 11.21
N VAL A 3 8.67 3.80 10.36
CA VAL A 3 7.59 2.89 10.75
C VAL A 3 7.78 1.61 9.94
N THR A 4 7.64 0.47 10.59
CA THR A 4 7.77 -0.80 9.90
C THR A 4 6.40 -1.36 9.57
N ILE A 5 6.17 -1.64 8.31
CA ILE A 5 4.95 -2.28 7.83
C ILE A 5 5.33 -3.57 7.11
N THR A 6 4.33 -4.39 6.83
CA THR A 6 4.54 -5.58 6.02
C THR A 6 3.81 -5.40 4.70
N VAL A 7 4.52 -5.53 3.60
CA VAL A 7 3.95 -5.40 2.27
C VAL A 7 4.08 -6.73 1.56
N ASN A 8 2.94 -7.37 1.29
CA ASN A 8 2.89 -8.69 0.66
C ASN A 8 3.80 -9.70 1.37
N GLY A 9 3.79 -9.66 2.69
CA GLY A 9 4.57 -10.59 3.50
C GLY A 9 6.00 -10.19 3.76
N LYS A 10 6.44 -9.04 3.28
CA LYS A 10 7.81 -8.58 3.48
C LYS A 10 7.82 -7.31 4.32
N ALA A 11 8.70 -7.29 5.31
CA ALA A 11 8.85 -6.11 6.16
C ALA A 11 9.47 -4.97 5.35
N MET A 12 8.96 -3.77 5.58
CA MET A 12 9.43 -2.59 4.87
C MET A 12 9.35 -1.39 5.81
N GLU A 13 10.38 -0.56 5.79
CA GLU A 13 10.38 0.66 6.59
C GLU A 13 9.92 1.83 5.75
N ILE A 14 9.03 2.62 6.32
CA ILE A 14 8.49 3.80 5.64
C ILE A 14 8.54 4.98 6.60
N GLU A 15 8.35 6.17 6.06
CA GLU A 15 8.27 7.38 6.89
C GLU A 15 6.92 7.42 7.60
N PRO A 16 6.90 7.94 8.85
CA PRO A 16 5.63 8.12 9.55
C PRO A 16 4.69 9.01 8.75
N GLY A 17 3.42 8.63 8.72
CA GLY A 17 2.42 9.41 8.00
C GLY A 17 2.33 9.14 6.51
N LEU A 18 3.11 8.19 6.01
CA LEU A 18 3.02 7.84 4.60
C LEU A 18 1.63 7.28 4.30
N THR A 19 1.03 7.77 3.23
CA THR A 19 -0.28 7.30 2.81
C THR A 19 -0.15 6.09 1.89
N ILE A 20 -1.29 5.44 1.61
CA ILE A 20 -1.30 4.35 0.63
C ILE A 20 -0.80 4.85 -0.72
N ASP A 21 -1.27 6.02 -1.12
CA ASP A 21 -0.84 6.61 -2.39
C ASP A 21 0.67 6.85 -2.42
N GLY A 22 1.21 7.34 -1.31
CA GLY A 22 2.65 7.53 -1.19
C GLY A 22 3.42 6.22 -1.28
N LEU A 23 2.88 5.16 -0.68
CA LEU A 23 3.52 3.85 -0.74
C LEU A 23 3.54 3.33 -2.17
N LEU A 24 2.43 3.46 -2.89
CA LEU A 24 2.38 3.02 -4.28
C LEU A 24 3.37 3.76 -5.14
N THR A 25 3.53 5.06 -4.89
CA THR A 25 4.53 5.86 -5.60
C THR A 25 5.94 5.34 -5.32
N LEU A 26 6.23 5.04 -4.06
CA LEU A 26 7.52 4.49 -3.66
C LEU A 26 7.81 3.18 -4.38
N LEU A 27 6.80 2.34 -4.52
CA LEU A 27 6.95 1.02 -5.14
C LEU A 27 6.83 1.09 -6.66
N ASN A 28 6.59 2.27 -7.20
CA ASN A 28 6.44 2.48 -8.64
C ASN A 28 5.28 1.65 -9.20
N VAL A 29 4.17 1.67 -8.48
CA VAL A 29 2.97 0.91 -8.84
C VAL A 29 1.86 1.90 -9.13
N LYS A 30 1.15 1.68 -10.22
CA LYS A 30 0.03 2.55 -10.59
C LYS A 30 -1.23 2.13 -9.87
N ARG A 31 -1.84 3.08 -9.17
CA ARG A 31 -3.04 2.79 -8.39
C ARG A 31 -4.22 2.35 -9.24
N GLU A 32 -4.26 2.77 -10.50
CA GLU A 32 -5.38 2.42 -11.38
C GLU A 32 -5.45 0.91 -11.64
N TYR A 33 -4.35 0.23 -11.50
CA TYR A 33 -4.26 -1.18 -11.83
C TYR A 33 -3.98 -2.05 -10.61
N THR A 34 -4.25 -1.52 -9.42
CA THR A 34 -3.97 -2.28 -8.20
C THR A 34 -5.13 -2.20 -7.24
N ALA A 35 -5.25 -3.21 -6.40
CA ALA A 35 -6.12 -3.18 -5.23
C ALA A 35 -5.23 -3.26 -4.00
N VAL A 36 -5.55 -2.49 -2.99
CA VAL A 36 -4.76 -2.44 -1.76
C VAL A 36 -5.66 -2.77 -0.59
N ALA A 37 -5.18 -3.65 0.26
CA ALA A 37 -5.85 -3.96 1.52
C ALA A 37 -4.87 -3.67 2.66
N VAL A 38 -5.37 -3.06 3.72
CA VAL A 38 -4.60 -2.78 4.92
C VAL A 38 -5.27 -3.53 6.06
N ASN A 39 -4.52 -4.45 6.68
CA ASN A 39 -5.05 -5.28 7.76
C ASN A 39 -6.35 -5.99 7.34
N ARG A 40 -6.35 -6.51 6.11
CA ARG A 40 -7.47 -7.24 5.51
C ARG A 40 -8.67 -6.37 5.16
N ASP A 41 -8.53 -5.06 5.28
CA ASP A 41 -9.58 -4.12 4.88
C ASP A 41 -9.22 -3.55 3.53
N VAL A 42 -10.06 -3.78 2.53
CA VAL A 42 -9.82 -3.25 1.19
C VAL A 42 -10.02 -1.74 1.22
N ALA A 43 -8.99 -1.01 0.83
CA ALA A 43 -9.06 0.44 0.78
C ALA A 43 -9.64 0.89 -0.56
N ARG A 44 -10.44 1.94 -0.50
CA ARG A 44 -10.97 2.54 -1.73
C ARG A 44 -9.92 3.45 -2.34
N LYS A 45 -9.90 3.50 -3.66
CA LYS A 45 -8.95 4.37 -4.34
C LYS A 45 -9.11 5.83 -3.93
N ALA A 46 -10.33 6.25 -3.62
CA ALA A 46 -10.58 7.60 -3.16
C ALA A 46 -9.89 7.88 -1.81
N ASP A 47 -9.60 6.85 -1.04
CA ASP A 47 -9.00 7.00 0.28
C ASP A 47 -7.49 6.82 0.27
N TYR A 48 -6.90 6.49 -0.87
CA TYR A 48 -5.46 6.23 -0.93
C TYR A 48 -4.62 7.42 -0.51
N ALA A 49 -5.11 8.62 -0.73
CA ALA A 49 -4.37 9.83 -0.37
C ALA A 49 -4.59 10.25 1.08
N THR A 50 -5.56 9.65 1.77
CA THR A 50 -5.90 10.06 3.13
C THR A 50 -5.57 9.00 4.17
N VAL A 51 -5.59 7.72 3.80
CA VAL A 51 -5.30 6.64 4.74
C VAL A 51 -3.80 6.58 4.99
N LYS A 52 -3.40 6.81 6.22
CA LYS A 52 -2.00 6.80 6.63
C LYS A 52 -1.65 5.43 7.19
N LEU A 53 -0.46 4.98 6.89
CA LEU A 53 0.03 3.69 7.36
C LEU A 53 0.71 3.85 8.70
N SER A 54 0.55 2.84 9.55
CA SER A 54 1.05 2.87 10.91
C SER A 54 1.94 1.66 11.17
N GLU A 55 2.72 1.74 12.25
CA GLU A 55 3.58 0.65 12.67
C GLU A 55 2.81 -0.65 12.77
N GLY A 56 3.33 -1.69 12.15
CA GLY A 56 2.74 -3.02 12.24
C GLY A 56 1.63 -3.28 11.24
N ASP A 57 1.27 -2.31 10.42
CA ASP A 57 0.22 -2.52 9.43
C ASP A 57 0.63 -3.58 8.41
N LYS A 58 -0.32 -4.43 8.06
CA LYS A 58 -0.12 -5.43 7.01
C LYS A 58 -0.81 -4.93 5.75
N VAL A 59 -0.01 -4.68 4.74
CA VAL A 59 -0.50 -4.14 3.47
C VAL A 59 -0.40 -5.22 2.42
N GLU A 60 -1.50 -5.44 1.72
CA GLU A 60 -1.52 -6.37 0.60
C GLU A 60 -1.83 -5.60 -0.67
N ILE A 61 -0.97 -5.75 -1.66
CA ILE A 61 -1.13 -5.09 -2.94
C ILE A 61 -1.33 -6.16 -4.00
N VAL A 62 -2.47 -6.10 -4.66
CA VAL A 62 -2.82 -7.07 -5.68
C VAL A 62 -2.86 -6.37 -7.02
N ARG A 63 -2.13 -6.90 -8.00
CA ARG A 63 -2.16 -6.39 -9.36
C ARG A 63 -2.99 -7.32 -10.21
N PRO A 64 -3.80 -6.78 -11.12
CA PRO A 64 -4.52 -7.63 -12.08
C PRO A 64 -3.52 -8.42 -12.90
N MET A 65 -3.69 -9.72 -12.95
CA MET A 65 -2.83 -10.58 -13.75
C MET A 65 -3.30 -10.57 -15.19
N GLY A 66 -2.35 -10.56 -16.10
CA GLY A 66 -2.67 -10.67 -17.50
C GLY A 66 -3.24 -9.42 -18.12
N GLY A 67 -3.68 -8.49 -17.32
CA GLY A 67 -4.22 -7.25 -17.86
C GLY A 67 -3.22 -6.48 -18.66
N GLY A 68 -1.96 -6.65 -18.33
CA GLY A 68 -0.90 -5.99 -19.03
C GLY A 68 -0.45 -6.69 -20.28
N ALA A 69 -1.07 -7.77 -20.53
CA ALA A 69 -0.70 -8.52 -21.72
C ALA A 69 -0.95 -7.69 -22.95
#